data_941b5bffc10f919b2b81e57a1c72e3df
#
_entry.id   941b5bffc10f919b2b81e57a1c72e3df
#
_cell.length_a   1.000
_cell.length_b   1.000
_cell.length_c   1.000
_cell.angle_alpha   90.00
_cell.angle_beta   90.00
_cell.angle_gamma   90.00
#
_symmetry.space_group_name_H-M   'P 1'
#
loop_
_entity.id
_entity.type
_entity.pdbx_description
1 polymer ?
#
loop_
_entity_poly.entity_id
_entity_poly.type
_entity_poly.pdbx_seq_one_letter_code
_entity_poly.pdbx_strand_id
1 'polypeptide(L)'
;MIFHSRNHPDSEESSLRDASVIKELSHKAQEASHSHKGRKHMKYIHIHPLDNVAVALEDLKKGDLISVTAKAPAEIQSSEAPAGLPSAAPSPSILLREDVARGHKIALTDIAAGQPVIKYGCVIARARTDIPAGSWVHTHNAETELSENTTYRYDHKVYELPEVAGKTFRGYRRADGRGGIRNELWIVPLVGCVNGIAKELAEENQKLIAGTSVDGLYYFQHPYGCSQMGEDLATTAKLLAALVRHPNAGGVLVLSLGCENLQPEMFREVLGSYDPDRVKFMVCQEEEDEAVKGAQLLRELAEYASQFRREELPASELVVGMKCGGSDGLSGITANPAVGRFSDRLIALGGSTVLTEVPEMFGAENILFSRCENEAVYGKAVDMVNAFKKYFTDHGQVV
;
A
#
# COMPACT_ATOMS: atom_id res chain seq x y z
N MET A 1 6.14 -7.40 7.22
CA MET A 1 5.13 -7.86 8.19
C MET A 1 3.80 -7.96 7.44
N ILE A 2 3.32 -9.17 7.18
CA ILE A 2 2.08 -9.41 6.43
C ILE A 2 0.96 -9.49 7.45
N PHE A 3 0.08 -8.48 7.45
CA PHE A 3 -1.14 -8.52 8.25
C PHE A 3 -2.19 -9.32 7.49
N HIS A 4 -2.48 -10.53 7.95
CA HIS A 4 -3.66 -11.27 7.50
C HIS A 4 -4.84 -10.92 8.38
N SER A 5 -5.81 -10.19 7.85
CA SER A 5 -7.15 -10.14 8.43
C SER A 5 -7.81 -11.50 8.21
N ARG A 6 -7.94 -12.30 9.24
CA ARG A 6 -8.83 -13.48 9.22
C ARG A 6 -10.22 -13.05 9.67
N ASN A 7 -11.20 -13.41 8.86
CA ASN A 7 -12.61 -13.32 9.17
C ASN A 7 -12.92 -14.01 10.49
N HIS A 8 -13.58 -13.29 11.40
CA HIS A 8 -14.27 -13.89 12.54
C HIS A 8 -15.67 -14.32 12.09
N PRO A 9 -16.12 -15.52 12.46
CA PRO A 9 -17.53 -15.84 12.47
C PRO A 9 -18.16 -15.27 13.75
N ASP A 10 -19.40 -14.80 13.59
CA ASP A 10 -20.37 -14.45 14.62
C ASP A 10 -20.26 -13.09 15.33
N SER A 11 -20.86 -12.09 14.67
CA SER A 11 -21.70 -11.10 15.33
C SER A 11 -22.79 -10.67 14.34
N GLU A 12 -23.96 -11.32 14.43
CA GLU A 12 -25.10 -11.09 13.53
C GLU A 12 -25.71 -9.67 13.62
N GLU A 13 -25.44 -8.89 14.65
CA GLU A 13 -26.03 -7.55 14.80
C GLU A 13 -25.20 -6.40 14.19
N SER A 14 -23.87 -6.54 14.05
CA SER A 14 -23.07 -5.55 13.30
C SER A 14 -23.17 -5.80 11.79
N SER A 15 -23.36 -7.05 11.39
CA SER A 15 -23.50 -7.48 10.00
C SER A 15 -24.76 -6.93 9.32
N LEU A 16 -25.83 -6.65 10.06
CA LEU A 16 -27.08 -6.12 9.49
C LEU A 16 -26.99 -4.63 9.11
N ARG A 17 -26.18 -3.83 9.79
CA ARG A 17 -25.96 -2.42 9.41
C ARG A 17 -25.00 -2.30 8.22
N ASP A 18 -23.93 -3.09 8.19
CA ASP A 18 -23.02 -3.12 7.06
C ASP A 18 -23.67 -3.75 5.83
N ALA A 19 -24.50 -4.78 5.99
CA ALA A 19 -25.26 -5.36 4.89
C ALA A 19 -26.29 -4.40 4.28
N SER A 20 -26.89 -3.49 5.08
CA SER A 20 -27.81 -2.48 4.58
C SER A 20 -27.07 -1.40 3.77
N VAL A 21 -25.91 -0.96 4.23
CA VAL A 21 -25.06 0.01 3.52
C VAL A 21 -24.49 -0.60 2.24
N ILE A 22 -24.03 -1.85 2.29
CA ILE A 22 -23.55 -2.58 1.10
C ILE A 22 -24.70 -2.79 0.10
N LYS A 23 -25.90 -3.12 0.58
CA LYS A 23 -27.10 -3.25 -0.27
C LYS A 23 -27.49 -1.92 -0.91
N GLU A 24 -27.45 -0.81 -0.14
CA GLU A 24 -27.75 0.52 -0.66
C GLU A 24 -26.71 1.01 -1.66
N LEU A 25 -25.41 0.76 -1.41
CA LEU A 25 -24.33 1.03 -2.35
C LEU A 25 -24.42 0.15 -3.60
N SER A 26 -24.80 -1.13 -3.43
CA SER A 26 -25.04 -2.06 -4.54
C SER A 26 -26.27 -1.64 -5.37
N HIS A 27 -27.35 -1.19 -4.71
CA HIS A 27 -28.55 -0.68 -5.40
C HIS A 27 -28.26 0.61 -6.16
N LYS A 28 -27.52 1.56 -5.56
CA LYS A 28 -27.05 2.79 -6.23
C LYS A 28 -26.09 2.49 -7.38
N ALA A 29 -25.23 1.47 -7.25
CA ALA A 29 -24.37 1.00 -8.33
C ALA A 29 -25.17 0.33 -9.45
N GLN A 30 -26.22 -0.43 -9.13
CA GLN A 30 -27.15 -1.01 -10.12
C GLN A 30 -28.01 0.05 -10.81
N GLU A 31 -28.53 1.04 -10.08
CA GLU A 31 -29.25 2.18 -10.66
C GLU A 31 -28.34 3.03 -11.57
N ALA A 32 -27.08 3.26 -11.16
CA ALA A 32 -26.08 3.91 -12.01
C ALA A 32 -25.77 3.08 -13.28
N SER A 33 -25.85 1.74 -13.22
CA SER A 33 -25.66 0.87 -14.38
C SER A 33 -26.85 0.90 -15.36
N HIS A 34 -28.08 1.18 -14.88
CA HIS A 34 -29.28 1.28 -15.73
C HIS A 34 -29.41 2.64 -16.45
N SER A 35 -28.72 3.70 -15.99
CA SER A 35 -28.70 5.01 -16.65
C SER A 35 -27.73 5.10 -17.84
N HIS A 36 -27.04 4.01 -18.19
CA HIS A 36 -25.97 3.98 -19.21
C HIS A 36 -26.42 3.49 -20.59
N LYS A 37 -27.69 3.66 -20.97
CA LYS A 37 -28.13 3.47 -22.36
C LYS A 37 -27.49 4.55 -23.25
N GLY A 38 -26.33 4.21 -23.86
CA GLY A 38 -25.66 5.07 -24.86
C GLY A 38 -24.13 5.12 -24.80
N ARG A 39 -23.46 4.57 -23.79
CA ARG A 39 -21.99 4.47 -23.83
C ARG A 39 -21.56 3.30 -24.71
N LYS A 40 -20.80 3.59 -25.79
CA LYS A 40 -20.13 2.54 -26.56
C LYS A 40 -19.26 1.70 -25.60
N HIS A 41 -19.51 0.41 -25.54
CA HIS A 41 -18.70 -0.55 -24.78
C HIS A 41 -17.26 -0.48 -25.30
N MET A 42 -16.32 -0.10 -24.44
CA MET A 42 -14.92 0.09 -24.81
C MET A 42 -14.19 -1.25 -24.60
N LYS A 43 -13.76 -1.87 -25.69
CA LYS A 43 -13.10 -3.18 -25.68
C LYS A 43 -11.63 -3.14 -25.29
N TYR A 44 -11.01 -1.99 -25.44
CA TYR A 44 -9.59 -1.72 -25.13
C TYR A 44 -9.45 -0.26 -24.71
N ILE A 45 -8.32 0.08 -24.08
CA ILE A 45 -7.98 1.43 -23.65
C ILE A 45 -6.57 1.82 -24.12
N HIS A 46 -6.46 3.02 -24.72
CA HIS A 46 -5.21 3.72 -24.99
C HIS A 46 -5.07 4.79 -23.91
N ILE A 47 -4.02 4.70 -23.08
CA ILE A 47 -3.95 5.43 -21.80
C ILE A 47 -3.29 6.80 -21.99
N HIS A 48 -2.16 6.85 -22.69
CA HIS A 48 -1.39 8.08 -22.90
C HIS A 48 -1.12 8.31 -24.38
N PRO A 49 -1.13 9.56 -24.87
CA PRO A 49 -0.91 9.85 -26.30
C PRO A 49 0.41 9.31 -26.88
N LEU A 50 1.44 9.17 -26.06
CA LEU A 50 2.74 8.62 -26.47
C LEU A 50 2.80 7.08 -26.48
N ASP A 51 1.77 6.40 -25.96
CA ASP A 51 1.75 4.95 -25.91
C ASP A 51 1.70 4.34 -27.31
N ASN A 52 2.59 3.39 -27.57
CA ASN A 52 2.54 2.56 -28.78
C ASN A 52 1.84 1.21 -28.54
N VAL A 53 1.22 1.06 -27.37
CA VAL A 53 0.37 -0.09 -27.03
C VAL A 53 -0.96 0.35 -26.40
N ALA A 54 -2.02 -0.45 -26.60
CA ALA A 54 -3.27 -0.38 -25.86
C ALA A 54 -3.43 -1.58 -24.94
N VAL A 55 -4.38 -1.53 -23.99
CA VAL A 55 -4.72 -2.63 -23.09
C VAL A 55 -6.12 -3.16 -23.43
N ALA A 56 -6.24 -4.45 -23.63
CA ALA A 56 -7.51 -5.14 -23.83
C ALA A 56 -8.32 -5.15 -22.52
N LEU A 57 -9.57 -4.71 -22.57
CA LEU A 57 -10.50 -4.69 -21.43
C LEU A 57 -11.41 -5.94 -21.41
N GLU A 58 -11.45 -6.67 -22.51
CA GLU A 58 -12.11 -7.97 -22.67
C GLU A 58 -11.23 -8.87 -23.54
N ASP A 59 -11.59 -10.14 -23.66
CA ASP A 59 -10.92 -11.04 -24.58
C ASP A 59 -11.24 -10.66 -26.03
N LEU A 60 -10.21 -10.38 -26.80
CA LEU A 60 -10.30 -9.98 -28.20
C LEU A 60 -9.83 -11.13 -29.12
N LYS A 61 -10.40 -11.19 -30.31
CA LYS A 61 -10.11 -12.26 -31.27
C LYS A 61 -9.29 -11.77 -32.46
N LYS A 62 -8.49 -12.67 -33.00
CA LYS A 62 -7.83 -12.45 -34.28
C LYS A 62 -8.83 -11.96 -35.32
N GLY A 63 -8.52 -10.89 -36.00
CA GLY A 63 -9.41 -10.29 -37.00
C GLY A 63 -10.34 -9.20 -36.46
N ASP A 64 -10.37 -8.96 -35.14
CA ASP A 64 -11.07 -7.82 -34.57
C ASP A 64 -10.41 -6.51 -35.03
N LEU A 65 -11.22 -5.49 -35.27
CA LEU A 65 -10.74 -4.13 -35.59
C LEU A 65 -10.72 -3.28 -34.34
N ILE A 66 -9.56 -2.69 -34.06
CA ILE A 66 -9.41 -1.65 -33.03
C ILE A 66 -9.18 -0.30 -33.68
N SER A 67 -9.91 0.74 -33.22
CA SER A 67 -9.78 2.11 -33.72
C SER A 67 -9.09 2.95 -32.64
N VAL A 68 -7.91 3.45 -32.92
CA VAL A 68 -7.17 4.31 -31.99
C VAL A 68 -7.82 5.69 -31.99
N THR A 69 -8.81 5.92 -31.14
CA THR A 69 -9.32 7.28 -30.91
C THR A 69 -8.43 7.92 -29.85
N ALA A 70 -7.59 8.84 -30.25
CA ALA A 70 -6.85 9.73 -29.35
C ALA A 70 -7.85 10.67 -28.62
N LYS A 71 -8.59 10.16 -27.65
CA LYS A 71 -9.30 10.95 -26.64
C LYS A 71 -8.68 10.63 -25.30
N ALA A 72 -7.67 11.43 -24.93
CA ALA A 72 -7.32 11.58 -23.53
C ALA A 72 -8.58 12.05 -22.78
N PRO A 73 -8.86 11.52 -21.56
CA PRO A 73 -9.84 12.11 -20.68
C PRO A 73 -9.50 13.60 -20.49
N ALA A 74 -10.51 14.48 -20.55
CA ALA A 74 -10.36 15.94 -20.55
C ALA A 74 -9.68 16.52 -19.28
N GLU A 75 -9.25 15.68 -18.34
CA GLU A 75 -8.65 16.07 -17.07
C GLU A 75 -7.14 15.82 -16.98
N ILE A 76 -6.47 15.34 -18.04
CA ILE A 76 -5.01 15.23 -18.12
C ILE A 76 -4.49 16.25 -19.14
N GLN A 77 -4.82 17.51 -18.93
CA GLN A 77 -4.11 18.63 -19.55
C GLN A 77 -3.15 19.21 -18.51
N SER A 78 -2.02 18.55 -18.28
CA SER A 78 -0.86 19.25 -17.77
C SER A 78 -0.22 20.00 -18.93
N SER A 79 -0.07 21.29 -18.74
CA SER A 79 0.61 22.24 -19.59
C SER A 79 1.99 21.75 -19.98
N GLU A 80 2.16 21.31 -21.22
CA GLU A 80 3.36 21.35 -22.05
C GLU A 80 3.24 20.35 -23.20
N ALA A 81 2.32 20.64 -24.13
CA ALA A 81 2.41 20.05 -25.46
C ALA A 81 3.29 21.00 -26.33
N PRO A 82 4.34 20.49 -27.00
CA PRO A 82 5.07 21.29 -27.96
C PRO A 82 4.10 21.70 -29.10
N ALA A 83 4.06 22.99 -29.39
CA ALA A 83 3.27 23.55 -30.45
C ALA A 83 3.73 22.94 -31.80
N GLY A 84 2.79 22.30 -32.52
CA GLY A 84 3.04 21.83 -33.89
C GLY A 84 2.49 20.43 -34.24
N LEU A 85 1.51 19.86 -33.52
CA LEU A 85 0.87 18.63 -33.98
C LEU A 85 -0.28 18.92 -34.94
N PRO A 86 -0.33 18.23 -36.11
CA PRO A 86 -1.40 18.43 -37.08
C PRO A 86 -2.74 17.91 -36.55
N SER A 87 -3.81 18.65 -36.90
CA SER A 87 -5.22 18.30 -36.66
C SER A 87 -5.54 16.87 -37.05
N ALA A 88 -6.32 16.23 -36.18
CA ALA A 88 -6.70 14.79 -36.18
C ALA A 88 -7.11 14.29 -37.58
N ALA A 89 -6.23 13.54 -38.21
CA ALA A 89 -6.60 12.58 -39.26
C ALA A 89 -7.44 11.43 -38.65
N PRO A 90 -8.34 10.79 -39.42
CA PRO A 90 -9.12 9.66 -38.94
C PRO A 90 -8.15 8.58 -38.44
N SER A 91 -8.30 8.17 -37.19
CA SER A 91 -7.42 7.20 -36.55
C SER A 91 -7.40 5.90 -37.34
N PRO A 92 -6.23 5.34 -37.68
CA PRO A 92 -6.17 4.10 -38.43
C PRO A 92 -6.79 2.96 -37.63
N SER A 93 -7.65 2.18 -38.29
CA SER A 93 -8.16 0.93 -37.74
C SER A 93 -7.06 -0.14 -37.84
N ILE A 94 -6.74 -0.81 -36.74
CA ILE A 94 -5.71 -1.84 -36.65
C ILE A 94 -6.41 -3.18 -36.56
N LEU A 95 -6.02 -4.12 -37.42
CA LEU A 95 -6.55 -5.50 -37.42
C LEU A 95 -5.72 -6.34 -36.46
N LEU A 96 -6.37 -7.04 -35.51
CA LEU A 96 -5.67 -7.95 -34.61
C LEU A 96 -5.11 -9.16 -35.37
N ARG A 97 -3.85 -9.44 -35.16
CA ARG A 97 -3.13 -10.55 -35.82
C ARG A 97 -3.29 -11.90 -35.10
N GLU A 98 -3.67 -11.84 -33.84
CA GLU A 98 -3.84 -12.99 -32.96
C GLU A 98 -4.86 -12.69 -31.84
N ASP A 99 -5.26 -13.71 -31.08
CA ASP A 99 -6.14 -13.53 -29.92
C ASP A 99 -5.38 -12.80 -28.81
N VAL A 100 -6.03 -11.84 -28.16
CA VAL A 100 -5.46 -11.09 -27.04
C VAL A 100 -6.41 -11.18 -25.85
N ALA A 101 -5.94 -11.78 -24.76
CA ALA A 101 -6.72 -11.91 -23.55
C ALA A 101 -6.87 -10.56 -22.81
N ARG A 102 -7.92 -10.45 -22.02
CA ARG A 102 -8.16 -9.31 -21.13
C ARG A 102 -6.93 -8.98 -20.28
N GLY A 103 -6.62 -7.69 -20.14
CA GLY A 103 -5.47 -7.19 -19.37
C GLY A 103 -4.15 -7.17 -20.14
N HIS A 104 -4.11 -7.76 -21.32
CA HIS A 104 -2.89 -7.82 -22.14
C HIS A 104 -2.75 -6.62 -23.08
N LYS A 105 -1.53 -6.41 -23.58
CA LYS A 105 -1.14 -5.28 -24.43
C LYS A 105 -1.24 -5.64 -25.91
N ILE A 106 -1.68 -4.69 -26.70
CA ILE A 106 -1.80 -4.77 -28.17
C ILE A 106 -0.90 -3.69 -28.76
N ALA A 107 -0.03 -4.02 -29.71
CA ALA A 107 0.76 -3.06 -30.45
C ALA A 107 -0.14 -2.18 -31.33
N LEU A 108 -0.05 -0.85 -31.16
CA LEU A 108 -0.79 0.14 -31.95
C LEU A 108 -0.05 0.56 -33.23
N THR A 109 1.25 0.36 -33.26
CA THR A 109 2.14 0.62 -34.40
C THR A 109 3.10 -0.54 -34.53
N ASP A 110 3.80 -0.64 -35.67
CA ASP A 110 4.94 -1.53 -35.78
C ASP A 110 6.03 -1.06 -34.84
N ILE A 111 6.62 -2.00 -34.06
CA ILE A 111 7.71 -1.75 -33.12
C ILE A 111 8.86 -2.65 -33.57
N ALA A 112 9.92 -2.07 -34.12
CA ALA A 112 11.08 -2.82 -34.59
C ALA A 112 11.87 -3.41 -33.40
N ALA A 113 12.61 -4.48 -33.64
CA ALA A 113 13.52 -5.07 -32.66
C ALA A 113 14.45 -3.99 -32.04
N GLY A 114 14.63 -3.99 -30.74
CA GLY A 114 15.40 -3.01 -29.99
C GLY A 114 14.68 -1.67 -29.73
N GLN A 115 13.50 -1.45 -30.30
CA GLN A 115 12.73 -0.22 -30.03
C GLN A 115 11.90 -0.32 -28.73
N PRO A 116 11.62 0.81 -28.08
CA PRO A 116 10.89 0.86 -26.83
C PRO A 116 9.42 0.49 -26.99
N VAL A 117 8.89 -0.30 -26.06
CA VAL A 117 7.45 -0.45 -25.82
C VAL A 117 7.05 0.62 -24.80
N ILE A 118 6.13 1.49 -25.19
CA ILE A 118 5.72 2.67 -24.41
C ILE A 118 4.29 2.47 -23.89
N LYS A 119 4.11 2.61 -22.56
CA LYS A 119 2.82 2.60 -21.87
C LYS A 119 2.83 3.64 -20.75
N TYR A 120 1.73 4.33 -20.54
CA TYR A 120 1.64 5.46 -19.59
C TYR A 120 2.57 6.65 -19.94
N GLY A 121 2.97 6.80 -21.21
CA GLY A 121 3.97 7.75 -21.63
C GLY A 121 5.41 7.40 -21.25
N CYS A 122 5.65 6.19 -20.71
CA CYS A 122 6.94 5.71 -20.24
C CYS A 122 7.35 4.43 -20.96
N VAL A 123 8.66 4.23 -21.10
CA VAL A 123 9.22 2.96 -21.60
C VAL A 123 9.00 1.88 -20.54
N ILE A 124 8.31 0.79 -20.91
CA ILE A 124 8.03 -0.34 -20.02
C ILE A 124 8.79 -1.61 -20.41
N ALA A 125 9.30 -1.68 -21.63
CA ALA A 125 10.04 -2.82 -22.16
C ALA A 125 10.74 -2.43 -23.47
N ARG A 126 11.61 -3.31 -23.99
CA ARG A 126 12.10 -3.27 -25.38
C ARG A 126 11.60 -4.46 -26.17
N ALA A 127 11.34 -4.24 -27.45
CA ALA A 127 11.02 -5.30 -28.37
C ALA A 127 12.25 -6.19 -28.59
N ARG A 128 12.11 -7.51 -28.36
CA ARG A 128 13.17 -8.50 -28.66
C ARG A 128 13.21 -8.87 -30.16
N THR A 129 12.06 -8.78 -30.80
CA THR A 129 11.84 -9.04 -32.23
C THR A 129 10.92 -7.95 -32.78
N ASP A 130 10.79 -7.85 -34.09
CA ASP A 130 9.80 -6.98 -34.70
C ASP A 130 8.41 -7.38 -34.23
N ILE A 131 7.64 -6.39 -33.76
CA ILE A 131 6.26 -6.54 -33.29
C ILE A 131 5.34 -5.74 -34.24
N PRO A 132 4.68 -6.40 -35.18
CA PRO A 132 3.76 -5.71 -36.08
C PRO A 132 2.53 -5.15 -35.33
N ALA A 133 1.96 -4.04 -35.83
CA ALA A 133 0.71 -3.49 -35.32
C ALA A 133 -0.40 -4.55 -35.29
N GLY A 134 -1.19 -4.59 -34.21
CA GLY A 134 -2.21 -5.59 -33.97
C GLY A 134 -1.72 -6.89 -33.32
N SER A 135 -0.42 -7.00 -33.01
CA SER A 135 0.13 -8.17 -32.30
C SER A 135 0.00 -8.04 -30.77
N TRP A 136 -0.07 -9.15 -30.09
CA TRP A 136 0.01 -9.24 -28.63
C TRP A 136 1.45 -8.96 -28.17
N VAL A 137 1.61 -8.04 -27.23
CA VAL A 137 2.91 -7.70 -26.66
C VAL A 137 3.07 -8.35 -25.29
N HIS A 138 4.04 -9.26 -25.19
CA HIS A 138 4.33 -10.01 -23.97
C HIS A 138 5.80 -10.50 -23.95
N THR A 139 6.19 -11.31 -22.95
CA THR A 139 7.56 -11.83 -22.75
C THR A 139 8.13 -12.63 -23.92
N HIS A 140 7.31 -13.12 -24.84
CA HIS A 140 7.78 -13.82 -26.04
C HIS A 140 8.39 -12.87 -27.09
N ASN A 141 8.02 -11.59 -27.09
CA ASN A 141 8.48 -10.60 -28.08
C ASN A 141 8.95 -9.27 -27.45
N ALA A 142 8.86 -9.12 -26.13
CA ALA A 142 9.37 -7.95 -25.42
C ALA A 142 10.06 -8.35 -24.10
N GLU A 143 11.06 -7.60 -23.70
CA GLU A 143 11.83 -7.81 -22.46
C GLU A 143 11.93 -6.53 -21.66
N THR A 144 12.09 -6.65 -20.34
CA THR A 144 12.32 -5.50 -19.46
C THR A 144 13.72 -4.93 -19.65
N GLU A 145 13.85 -3.59 -19.52
CA GLU A 145 15.16 -2.91 -19.51
C GLU A 145 15.75 -2.77 -18.10
N LEU A 146 15.21 -3.47 -17.13
CA LEU A 146 15.75 -3.39 -15.77
C LEU A 146 17.20 -3.88 -15.78
N SER A 147 18.14 -2.94 -15.60
CA SER A 147 19.57 -3.21 -15.53
C SER A 147 20.04 -3.19 -14.08
N GLU A 148 21.03 -4.03 -13.76
CA GLU A 148 21.61 -4.18 -12.43
C GLU A 148 22.23 -2.87 -11.91
N ASN A 149 22.79 -2.04 -12.81
CA ASN A 149 23.48 -0.81 -12.46
C ASN A 149 22.97 0.34 -13.33
N THR A 150 22.05 1.12 -12.80
CA THR A 150 21.61 2.33 -13.47
C THR A 150 22.25 3.55 -12.81
N THR A 151 22.90 4.37 -13.61
CA THR A 151 23.38 5.68 -13.16
C THR A 151 22.22 6.64 -13.26
N TYR A 152 21.79 7.15 -12.12
CA TYR A 152 20.71 8.13 -12.06
C TYR A 152 21.26 9.55 -12.05
N ARG A 153 20.46 10.50 -12.55
CA ARG A 153 20.78 11.92 -12.47
C ARG A 153 19.68 12.62 -11.68
N TYR A 154 20.09 13.47 -10.73
CA TYR A 154 19.14 14.32 -10.03
C TYR A 154 18.61 15.42 -10.98
N ASP A 155 17.33 15.36 -11.24
CA ASP A 155 16.60 16.34 -12.04
C ASP A 155 15.31 16.66 -11.28
N HIS A 156 15.40 17.62 -10.34
CA HIS A 156 14.27 17.97 -9.48
C HIS A 156 13.13 18.56 -10.30
N LYS A 157 11.95 18.01 -10.12
CA LYS A 157 10.70 18.51 -10.71
C LYS A 157 9.71 18.87 -9.63
N VAL A 158 9.21 20.09 -9.71
CA VAL A 158 8.10 20.53 -8.87
C VAL A 158 6.80 20.03 -9.52
N TYR A 159 6.05 19.25 -8.77
CA TYR A 159 4.73 18.77 -9.18
C TYR A 159 3.67 19.63 -8.50
N GLU A 160 2.74 20.14 -9.27
CA GLU A 160 1.59 20.86 -8.73
C GLU A 160 0.67 19.89 -8.00
N LEU A 161 0.38 20.20 -6.74
CA LEU A 161 -0.60 19.48 -5.97
C LEU A 161 -2.00 20.05 -6.23
N PRO A 162 -3.05 19.22 -6.14
CA PRO A 162 -4.42 19.73 -6.31
C PRO A 162 -4.76 20.71 -5.20
N GLU A 163 -5.49 21.77 -5.56
CA GLU A 163 -6.09 22.64 -4.54
C GLU A 163 -7.16 21.84 -3.77
N VAL A 164 -7.03 21.80 -2.44
CA VAL A 164 -7.96 21.11 -1.55
C VAL A 164 -8.32 22.01 -0.38
N ALA A 165 -9.59 22.08 -0.05
CA ALA A 165 -10.02 22.70 1.20
C ALA A 165 -9.57 21.84 2.38
N GLY A 166 -9.17 22.47 3.48
CA GLY A 166 -8.79 21.76 4.71
C GLY A 166 -9.84 20.73 5.10
N LYS A 167 -9.38 19.53 5.46
CA LYS A 167 -10.21 18.41 5.90
C LYS A 167 -9.78 17.96 7.27
N THR A 168 -10.75 17.48 8.02
CA THR A 168 -10.55 16.84 9.32
C THR A 168 -10.99 15.38 9.26
N PHE A 169 -10.56 14.61 10.25
CA PHE A 169 -11.06 13.28 10.51
C PHE A 169 -11.35 13.14 12.01
N ARG A 170 -12.23 12.21 12.36
CA ARG A 170 -12.51 11.91 13.75
C ARG A 170 -11.55 10.87 14.28
N GLY A 171 -10.60 11.31 15.11
CA GLY A 171 -9.54 10.49 15.68
C GLY A 171 -9.40 10.70 17.18
N TYR A 172 -8.39 10.06 17.74
CA TYR A 172 -8.07 10.09 19.16
C TYR A 172 -6.76 10.83 19.37
N ARG A 173 -6.78 11.93 20.13
CA ARG A 173 -5.58 12.66 20.57
C ARG A 173 -4.89 11.85 21.66
N ARG A 174 -3.61 11.53 21.47
CA ARG A 174 -2.79 10.87 22.48
C ARG A 174 -2.09 11.89 23.36
N ALA A 175 -1.63 11.44 24.55
CA ALA A 175 -0.93 12.29 25.50
C ALA A 175 0.37 12.91 24.92
N ASP A 176 1.00 12.24 23.95
CA ASP A 176 2.18 12.73 23.23
C ASP A 176 1.85 13.69 22.06
N GLY A 177 0.58 14.07 21.91
CA GLY A 177 0.10 15.00 20.91
C GLY A 177 -0.21 14.41 19.55
N ARG A 178 0.09 13.12 19.27
CA ARG A 178 -0.20 12.46 17.99
C ARG A 178 -1.68 12.06 17.88
N GLY A 179 -2.17 12.01 16.64
CA GLY A 179 -3.52 11.56 16.33
C GLY A 179 -3.56 10.09 15.93
N GLY A 180 -4.43 9.30 16.56
CA GLY A 180 -4.76 7.94 16.17
C GLY A 180 -6.12 7.87 15.47
N ILE A 181 -6.27 7.01 14.47
CA ILE A 181 -7.57 6.74 13.84
C ILE A 181 -8.34 5.62 14.56
N ARG A 182 -7.64 4.87 15.42
CA ARG A 182 -8.17 3.79 16.25
C ARG A 182 -7.81 4.01 17.71
N ASN A 183 -8.55 3.33 18.60
CA ASN A 183 -8.29 3.26 20.02
C ASN A 183 -8.30 1.79 20.45
N GLU A 184 -7.24 1.07 20.14
CA GLU A 184 -7.17 -0.37 20.31
C GLU A 184 -6.27 -0.75 21.49
N LEU A 185 -6.53 -1.90 22.10
CA LEU A 185 -5.60 -2.56 23.01
C LEU A 185 -4.79 -3.59 22.24
N TRP A 186 -3.48 -3.55 22.42
CA TRP A 186 -2.57 -4.44 21.73
C TRP A 186 -1.73 -5.27 22.68
N ILE A 187 -1.63 -6.58 22.42
CA ILE A 187 -0.68 -7.46 23.08
C ILE A 187 0.49 -7.67 22.12
N VAL A 188 1.69 -7.29 22.57
CA VAL A 188 2.92 -7.31 21.76
C VAL A 188 3.92 -8.27 22.39
N PRO A 189 4.02 -9.53 21.89
CA PRO A 189 5.03 -10.49 22.31
C PRO A 189 6.44 -10.07 21.93
N LEU A 190 7.40 -10.26 22.82
CA LEU A 190 8.84 -10.10 22.56
C LEU A 190 9.47 -11.36 21.96
N VAL A 191 8.77 -12.49 22.03
CA VAL A 191 9.22 -13.79 21.52
C VAL A 191 8.04 -14.64 21.06
N GLY A 192 8.27 -15.52 20.08
CA GLY A 192 7.23 -16.40 19.53
C GLY A 192 6.67 -17.42 20.53
N CYS A 193 7.42 -17.76 21.56
CA CYS A 193 7.02 -18.74 22.57
C CYS A 193 5.75 -18.36 23.34
N VAL A 194 5.48 -17.06 23.51
CA VAL A 194 4.29 -16.55 24.21
C VAL A 194 3.12 -16.20 23.28
N ASN A 195 3.20 -16.53 21.99
CA ASN A 195 2.11 -16.27 21.04
C ASN A 195 0.79 -16.96 21.44
N GLY A 196 0.86 -18.18 22.03
CA GLY A 196 -0.31 -18.90 22.52
C GLY A 196 -1.01 -18.13 23.63
N ILE A 197 -0.24 -17.70 24.64
CA ILE A 197 -0.73 -16.88 25.76
C ILE A 197 -1.30 -15.55 25.27
N ALA A 198 -0.61 -14.87 24.35
CA ALA A 198 -1.08 -13.61 23.78
C ALA A 198 -2.42 -13.76 23.06
N LYS A 199 -2.59 -14.87 22.32
CA LYS A 199 -3.84 -15.21 21.64
C LYS A 199 -4.97 -15.44 22.63
N GLU A 200 -4.76 -16.31 23.61
CA GLU A 200 -5.72 -16.66 24.65
C GLU A 200 -6.17 -15.43 25.45
N LEU A 201 -5.22 -14.60 25.89
CA LEU A 201 -5.51 -13.34 26.56
C LEU A 201 -6.36 -12.41 25.70
N ALA A 202 -6.07 -12.30 24.39
CA ALA A 202 -6.86 -11.46 23.50
C ALA A 202 -8.29 -11.99 23.29
N GLU A 203 -8.46 -13.31 23.10
CA GLU A 203 -9.75 -13.95 22.83
C GLU A 203 -10.67 -13.95 24.06
N GLU A 204 -10.13 -14.29 25.24
CA GLU A 204 -10.92 -14.42 26.46
C GLU A 204 -11.33 -13.08 27.10
N ASN A 205 -10.57 -12.02 26.80
CA ASN A 205 -10.78 -10.72 27.44
C ASN A 205 -11.53 -9.69 26.56
N GLN A 206 -12.11 -10.09 25.42
CA GLN A 206 -12.89 -9.21 24.55
C GLN A 206 -14.01 -8.46 25.27
N LYS A 207 -14.61 -9.06 26.31
CA LYS A 207 -15.67 -8.45 27.11
C LYS A 207 -15.23 -7.20 27.89
N LEU A 208 -13.93 -7.02 28.15
CA LEU A 208 -13.39 -5.85 28.88
C LEU A 208 -13.61 -4.55 28.12
N ILE A 209 -13.71 -4.60 26.81
CA ILE A 209 -13.88 -3.42 25.96
C ILE A 209 -15.33 -3.14 25.59
N ALA A 210 -16.26 -4.03 25.95
CA ALA A 210 -17.68 -3.88 25.61
C ALA A 210 -18.28 -2.63 26.25
N GLY A 211 -18.91 -1.78 25.42
CA GLY A 211 -19.54 -0.53 25.88
C GLY A 211 -18.55 0.61 26.18
N THR A 212 -17.27 0.45 25.88
CA THR A 212 -16.22 1.47 26.03
C THR A 212 -15.96 2.21 24.71
N SER A 213 -14.99 3.14 24.71
CA SER A 213 -14.47 3.78 23.49
C SER A 213 -13.32 3.02 22.82
N VAL A 214 -13.02 1.83 23.29
CA VAL A 214 -11.97 0.97 22.73
C VAL A 214 -12.53 0.24 21.52
N ASP A 215 -11.84 0.35 20.40
CA ASP A 215 -12.29 -0.20 19.10
C ASP A 215 -12.02 -1.72 18.95
N GLY A 216 -11.11 -2.30 19.76
CA GLY A 216 -10.77 -3.72 19.70
C GLY A 216 -9.61 -4.09 20.62
N LEU A 217 -9.47 -5.39 20.90
CA LEU A 217 -8.34 -6.01 21.60
C LEU A 217 -7.70 -7.03 20.67
N TYR A 218 -6.44 -6.82 20.34
CA TYR A 218 -5.71 -7.63 19.37
C TYR A 218 -4.33 -8.04 19.89
N TYR A 219 -3.78 -9.13 19.33
CA TYR A 219 -2.39 -9.52 19.55
C TYR A 219 -1.63 -9.59 18.24
N PHE A 220 -0.32 -9.36 18.31
CA PHE A 220 0.60 -9.48 17.19
C PHE A 220 1.41 -10.75 17.32
N GLN A 221 1.30 -11.65 16.35
CA GLN A 221 2.09 -12.88 16.34
C GLN A 221 3.56 -12.55 16.08
N HIS A 222 4.44 -12.90 17.02
CA HIS A 222 5.88 -12.76 16.88
C HIS A 222 6.44 -13.94 16.06
N PRO A 223 7.16 -13.68 14.94
CA PRO A 223 7.58 -14.75 14.05
C PRO A 223 8.85 -15.48 14.47
N TYR A 224 9.60 -14.96 15.46
CA TYR A 224 10.93 -15.46 15.81
C TYR A 224 10.96 -16.10 17.19
N GLY A 225 11.91 -17.07 17.36
CA GLY A 225 12.17 -17.73 18.63
C GLY A 225 13.09 -16.92 19.56
N CYS A 226 13.50 -17.57 20.67
CA CYS A 226 14.25 -16.93 21.76
C CYS A 226 15.71 -16.60 21.43
N SER A 227 16.29 -17.19 20.38
CA SER A 227 17.73 -17.12 20.07
C SER A 227 18.09 -16.10 18.99
N GLN A 228 17.24 -15.14 18.68
CA GLN A 228 17.58 -14.06 17.76
C GLN A 228 18.72 -13.22 18.31
N MET A 229 19.70 -12.84 17.47
CA MET A 229 20.94 -12.16 17.88
C MET A 229 21.32 -11.05 16.90
N GLY A 230 22.30 -10.23 17.32
CA GLY A 230 22.95 -9.25 16.46
C GLY A 230 21.99 -8.21 15.89
N GLU A 231 22.19 -7.86 14.61
CA GLU A 231 21.38 -6.84 13.94
C GLU A 231 19.90 -7.23 13.78
N ASP A 232 19.61 -8.52 13.63
CA ASP A 232 18.24 -9.02 13.54
C ASP A 232 17.48 -8.76 14.83
N LEU A 233 18.09 -9.05 15.99
CA LEU A 233 17.53 -8.75 17.30
C LEU A 233 17.32 -7.23 17.49
N ALA A 234 18.34 -6.44 17.17
CA ALA A 234 18.27 -4.98 17.27
C ALA A 234 17.18 -4.37 16.38
N THR A 235 17.03 -4.90 15.16
CA THR A 235 16.00 -4.46 14.22
C THR A 235 14.61 -4.86 14.70
N THR A 236 14.46 -6.09 15.20
CA THR A 236 13.21 -6.57 15.79
C THR A 236 12.79 -5.71 16.98
N ALA A 237 13.70 -5.40 17.90
CA ALA A 237 13.43 -4.53 19.03
C ALA A 237 12.93 -3.14 18.61
N LYS A 238 13.57 -2.53 17.60
CA LYS A 238 13.16 -1.23 17.06
C LYS A 238 11.76 -1.28 16.43
N LEU A 239 11.45 -2.35 15.67
CA LEU A 239 10.15 -2.52 15.05
C LEU A 239 9.04 -2.71 16.10
N LEU A 240 9.28 -3.53 17.12
CA LEU A 240 8.33 -3.73 18.23
C LEU A 240 8.15 -2.44 19.03
N ALA A 241 9.23 -1.69 19.30
CA ALA A 241 9.14 -0.40 19.99
C ALA A 241 8.33 0.62 19.18
N ALA A 242 8.48 0.65 17.86
CA ALA A 242 7.66 1.49 16.98
C ALA A 242 6.18 1.07 17.01
N LEU A 243 5.91 -0.24 17.06
CA LEU A 243 4.56 -0.78 17.20
C LEU A 243 3.93 -0.36 18.54
N VAL A 244 4.65 -0.50 19.65
CA VAL A 244 4.19 -0.08 20.99
C VAL A 244 3.90 1.43 21.04
N ARG A 245 4.67 2.23 20.32
CA ARG A 245 4.46 3.67 20.24
C ARG A 245 3.37 4.10 19.26
N HIS A 246 2.80 3.18 18.49
CA HIS A 246 1.85 3.52 17.43
C HIS A 246 0.61 4.23 18.00
N PRO A 247 0.14 5.36 17.41
CA PRO A 247 -0.94 6.15 17.99
C PRO A 247 -2.32 5.46 17.95
N ASN A 248 -2.51 4.42 17.15
CA ASN A 248 -3.74 3.62 17.16
C ASN A 248 -3.86 2.75 18.42
N ALA A 249 -2.75 2.42 19.09
CA ALA A 249 -2.78 1.70 20.35
C ALA A 249 -3.20 2.66 21.48
N GLY A 250 -4.38 2.46 22.02
CA GLY A 250 -4.85 3.13 23.24
C GLY A 250 -4.16 2.59 24.48
N GLY A 251 -3.83 1.29 24.48
CA GLY A 251 -3.06 0.62 25.51
C GLY A 251 -2.28 -0.57 24.95
N VAL A 252 -1.15 -0.89 25.53
CA VAL A 252 -0.28 -2.00 25.08
C VAL A 252 0.17 -2.85 26.24
N LEU A 253 -0.04 -4.17 26.14
CA LEU A 253 0.58 -5.17 26.98
C LEU A 253 1.79 -5.77 26.25
N VAL A 254 2.99 -5.50 26.73
CA VAL A 254 4.22 -6.12 26.24
C VAL A 254 4.42 -7.45 26.98
N LEU A 255 4.51 -8.54 26.22
CA LEU A 255 4.55 -9.88 26.77
C LEU A 255 5.92 -10.54 26.52
N SER A 256 6.61 -10.90 27.58
CA SER A 256 7.89 -11.60 27.64
C SER A 256 7.69 -13.01 28.19
N LEU A 257 8.50 -13.97 27.75
CA LEU A 257 8.56 -15.28 28.39
C LEU A 257 9.44 -15.25 29.66
N GLY A 258 10.63 -14.64 29.54
CA GLY A 258 11.62 -14.52 30.62
C GLY A 258 12.99 -15.12 30.29
N CYS A 259 13.11 -15.94 29.23
CA CYS A 259 14.39 -16.56 28.85
C CYS A 259 14.84 -16.25 27.44
N GLU A 260 14.13 -15.35 26.72
CA GLU A 260 14.52 -14.86 25.40
C GLU A 260 15.67 -13.86 25.45
N ASN A 261 16.38 -13.70 24.31
CA ASN A 261 17.47 -12.73 24.21
C ASN A 261 17.00 -11.27 24.27
N LEU A 262 15.77 -10.98 23.80
CA LEU A 262 15.17 -9.66 23.92
C LEU A 262 14.49 -9.49 25.29
N GLN A 263 15.30 -9.35 26.34
CA GLN A 263 14.80 -9.14 27.70
C GLN A 263 14.02 -7.82 27.84
N PRO A 264 13.04 -7.76 28.76
CA PRO A 264 12.23 -6.55 28.99
C PRO A 264 13.05 -5.30 29.28
N GLU A 265 14.17 -5.41 30.00
CA GLU A 265 15.06 -4.28 30.31
C GLU A 265 15.70 -3.72 29.04
N MET A 266 16.27 -4.59 28.20
CA MET A 266 16.83 -4.22 26.91
C MET A 266 15.77 -3.59 26.01
N PHE A 267 14.56 -4.14 26.01
CA PHE A 267 13.47 -3.60 25.24
C PHE A 267 13.03 -2.21 25.73
N ARG A 268 12.98 -1.99 27.05
CA ARG A 268 12.68 -0.66 27.64
C ARG A 268 13.71 0.39 27.24
N GLU A 269 14.98 0.05 27.12
CA GLU A 269 16.02 0.96 26.62
C GLU A 269 15.74 1.40 25.19
N VAL A 270 15.36 0.46 24.31
CA VAL A 270 15.01 0.74 22.91
C VAL A 270 13.68 1.52 22.81
N LEU A 271 12.71 1.17 23.66
CA LEU A 271 11.44 1.87 23.75
C LEU A 271 11.61 3.31 24.25
N GLY A 272 12.56 3.57 25.16
CA GLY A 272 12.78 4.88 25.77
C GLY A 272 11.62 5.30 26.67
N SER A 273 11.34 6.60 26.75
CA SER A 273 10.25 7.11 27.59
C SER A 273 8.88 6.64 27.07
N TYR A 274 8.03 6.20 27.97
CA TYR A 274 6.66 5.80 27.70
C TYR A 274 5.77 6.11 28.93
N ASP A 275 4.46 6.19 28.68
CA ASP A 275 3.45 6.32 29.71
C ASP A 275 3.18 4.94 30.36
N PRO A 276 3.46 4.74 31.66
CA PRO A 276 3.29 3.44 32.34
C PRO A 276 1.81 3.06 32.49
N ASP A 277 0.87 3.99 32.36
CA ASP A 277 -0.56 3.67 32.35
C ASP A 277 -1.02 3.15 30.99
N ARG A 278 -0.35 3.58 29.92
CA ARG A 278 -0.62 3.12 28.55
C ARG A 278 0.15 1.83 28.19
N VAL A 279 1.33 1.59 28.77
CA VAL A 279 2.18 0.43 28.42
C VAL A 279 2.49 -0.37 29.66
N LYS A 280 1.99 -1.59 29.70
CA LYS A 280 2.25 -2.57 30.76
C LYS A 280 3.19 -3.66 30.26
N PHE A 281 3.96 -4.25 31.17
CA PHE A 281 4.87 -5.36 30.91
C PHE A 281 4.46 -6.56 31.76
N MET A 282 4.57 -7.76 31.20
CA MET A 282 4.41 -9.02 31.91
C MET A 282 5.49 -10.01 31.46
N VAL A 283 6.13 -10.66 32.42
CA VAL A 283 7.07 -11.77 32.22
C VAL A 283 6.37 -13.04 32.66
N CYS A 284 6.01 -13.92 31.72
CA CYS A 284 5.16 -15.07 32.00
C CYS A 284 5.77 -16.02 33.03
N GLN A 285 7.08 -16.28 33.00
CA GLN A 285 7.75 -17.17 33.95
C GLN A 285 7.86 -16.62 35.36
N GLU A 286 7.57 -15.34 35.59
CA GLU A 286 7.58 -14.71 36.91
C GLU A 286 6.20 -14.70 37.58
N GLU A 287 5.14 -15.08 36.85
CA GLU A 287 3.76 -15.04 37.32
C GLU A 287 3.32 -16.48 37.74
N GLU A 288 2.57 -16.57 38.82
CA GLU A 288 1.96 -17.85 39.25
C GLU A 288 0.86 -18.31 38.28
N ASP A 289 0.13 -17.33 37.68
CA ASP A 289 -0.93 -17.53 36.70
C ASP A 289 -0.92 -16.36 35.71
N GLU A 290 -0.35 -16.59 34.53
CA GLU A 290 -0.21 -15.61 33.48
C GLU A 290 -1.57 -15.17 32.89
N ALA A 291 -2.58 -16.05 32.93
CA ALA A 291 -3.91 -15.70 32.43
C ALA A 291 -4.61 -14.69 33.36
N VAL A 292 -4.54 -14.93 34.68
CA VAL A 292 -5.10 -14.04 35.70
C VAL A 292 -4.38 -12.69 35.70
N LYS A 293 -3.04 -12.70 35.67
CA LYS A 293 -2.24 -11.49 35.70
C LYS A 293 -2.43 -10.68 34.39
N GLY A 294 -2.41 -11.36 33.25
CA GLY A 294 -2.64 -10.74 31.93
C GLY A 294 -4.02 -10.08 31.86
N ALA A 295 -5.07 -10.75 32.33
CA ALA A 295 -6.43 -10.20 32.39
C ALA A 295 -6.52 -8.97 33.30
N GLN A 296 -5.79 -8.96 34.43
CA GLN A 296 -5.70 -7.78 35.30
C GLN A 296 -5.08 -6.60 34.57
N LEU A 297 -3.94 -6.78 33.93
CA LEU A 297 -3.24 -5.73 33.20
C LEU A 297 -4.05 -5.21 32.01
N LEU A 298 -4.74 -6.10 31.28
CA LEU A 298 -5.66 -5.71 30.20
C LEU A 298 -6.84 -4.88 30.70
N ARG A 299 -7.35 -5.14 31.91
CA ARG A 299 -8.40 -4.32 32.52
C ARG A 299 -7.91 -2.91 32.82
N GLU A 300 -6.71 -2.79 33.43
CA GLU A 300 -6.09 -1.48 33.70
C GLU A 300 -5.90 -0.69 32.39
N LEU A 301 -5.40 -1.35 31.31
CA LEU A 301 -5.24 -0.76 29.99
C LEU A 301 -6.58 -0.37 29.36
N ALA A 302 -7.64 -1.16 29.54
CA ALA A 302 -8.98 -0.85 29.03
C ALA A 302 -9.57 0.36 29.76
N GLU A 303 -9.40 0.46 31.08
CA GLU A 303 -9.80 1.63 31.88
C GLU A 303 -9.07 2.90 31.42
N TYR A 304 -7.77 2.85 31.21
CA TYR A 304 -6.97 3.95 30.67
C TYR A 304 -7.44 4.35 29.27
N ALA A 305 -7.53 3.39 28.36
CA ALA A 305 -7.91 3.65 26.97
C ALA A 305 -9.34 4.17 26.84
N SER A 306 -10.23 3.77 27.74
CA SER A 306 -11.63 4.21 27.76
C SER A 306 -11.84 5.69 28.06
N GLN A 307 -10.81 6.38 28.53
CA GLN A 307 -10.88 7.83 28.80
C GLN A 307 -10.84 8.65 27.51
N PHE A 308 -10.26 8.13 26.46
CA PHE A 308 -10.14 8.83 25.18
C PHE A 308 -11.46 8.85 24.41
N ARG A 309 -11.71 9.96 23.73
CA ARG A 309 -12.90 10.15 22.86
C ARG A 309 -12.42 10.65 21.50
N ARG A 310 -13.23 10.37 20.48
CA ARG A 310 -12.96 10.89 19.14
C ARG A 310 -13.20 12.39 19.09
N GLU A 311 -12.21 13.13 18.61
CA GLU A 311 -12.28 14.57 18.33
C GLU A 311 -11.91 14.86 16.88
N GLU A 312 -12.15 16.08 16.42
CA GLU A 312 -11.77 16.54 15.09
C GLU A 312 -10.28 16.81 15.04
N LEU A 313 -9.57 16.04 14.21
CA LEU A 313 -8.12 16.17 13.98
C LEU A 313 -7.89 16.57 12.52
N PRO A 314 -6.88 17.41 12.22
CA PRO A 314 -6.59 17.80 10.84
C PRO A 314 -6.03 16.63 10.05
N ALA A 315 -6.41 16.53 8.76
CA ALA A 315 -5.94 15.48 7.88
C ALA A 315 -4.41 15.51 7.66
N SER A 316 -3.75 16.63 7.99
CA SER A 316 -2.28 16.76 7.98
C SER A 316 -1.56 15.82 8.96
N GLU A 317 -2.26 15.27 9.94
CA GLU A 317 -1.70 14.30 10.89
C GLU A 317 -1.77 12.86 10.38
N LEU A 318 -2.46 12.61 9.26
CA LEU A 318 -2.57 11.26 8.70
C LEU A 318 -1.27 10.84 8.02
N VAL A 319 -0.82 9.63 8.37
CA VAL A 319 0.25 8.92 7.68
C VAL A 319 -0.33 7.61 7.15
N VAL A 320 -0.30 7.42 5.83
CA VAL A 320 -0.91 6.25 5.18
C VAL A 320 0.14 5.45 4.42
N GLY A 321 0.32 4.19 4.81
CA GLY A 321 1.16 3.23 4.10
C GLY A 321 0.45 2.71 2.85
N MET A 322 1.15 2.71 1.71
CA MET A 322 0.68 2.18 0.43
C MET A 322 1.32 0.82 0.19
N LYS A 323 0.50 -0.18 -0.12
CA LYS A 323 0.98 -1.54 -0.38
C LYS A 323 0.31 -2.13 -1.60
N CYS A 324 1.10 -2.82 -2.44
CA CYS A 324 0.58 -3.66 -3.51
C CYS A 324 -0.10 -4.89 -2.91
N GLY A 325 -1.33 -5.18 -3.38
CA GLY A 325 -2.13 -6.32 -2.93
C GLY A 325 -2.19 -7.44 -3.98
N GLY A 326 -3.33 -7.57 -4.66
CA GLY A 326 -3.53 -8.57 -5.72
C GLY A 326 -3.22 -7.99 -7.10
N SER A 327 -1.97 -8.07 -7.54
CA SER A 327 -1.55 -7.56 -8.84
C SER A 327 -2.27 -8.28 -9.99
N ASP A 328 -3.15 -7.57 -10.69
CA ASP A 328 -3.81 -8.06 -11.90
C ASP A 328 -3.48 -7.19 -13.13
N GLY A 329 -3.89 -7.65 -14.33
CA GLY A 329 -3.60 -6.95 -15.58
C GLY A 329 -4.23 -5.55 -15.71
N LEU A 330 -5.17 -5.19 -14.84
CA LEU A 330 -5.90 -3.92 -14.86
C LEU A 330 -5.53 -2.98 -13.71
N SER A 331 -4.81 -3.45 -12.68
CA SER A 331 -4.41 -2.64 -11.51
C SER A 331 -3.73 -1.33 -11.88
N GLY A 332 -2.85 -1.37 -12.90
CA GLY A 332 -2.12 -0.20 -13.38
C GLY A 332 -3.00 0.89 -14.04
N ILE A 333 -4.23 0.58 -14.41
CA ILE A 333 -5.18 1.53 -15.01
C ILE A 333 -6.39 1.82 -14.12
N THR A 334 -6.51 1.17 -12.97
CA THR A 334 -7.62 1.33 -12.02
C THR A 334 -7.13 1.68 -10.63
N ALA A 335 -6.72 0.69 -9.85
CA ALA A 335 -6.35 0.84 -8.45
C ALA A 335 -5.12 1.75 -8.25
N ASN A 336 -4.05 1.54 -9.01
CA ASN A 336 -2.81 2.30 -8.83
C ASN A 336 -3.00 3.81 -9.11
N PRO A 337 -3.66 4.25 -10.19
CA PRO A 337 -3.98 5.66 -10.40
C PRO A 337 -4.89 6.25 -9.30
N ALA A 338 -5.86 5.47 -8.80
CA ALA A 338 -6.74 5.92 -7.72
C ALA A 338 -5.95 6.14 -6.42
N VAL A 339 -5.05 5.20 -6.06
CA VAL A 339 -4.15 5.33 -4.92
C VAL A 339 -3.20 6.52 -5.09
N GLY A 340 -2.66 6.75 -6.29
CA GLY A 340 -1.85 7.92 -6.61
C GLY A 340 -2.62 9.23 -6.39
N ARG A 341 -3.86 9.33 -6.88
CA ARG A 341 -4.72 10.51 -6.65
C ARG A 341 -5.10 10.72 -5.20
N PHE A 342 -5.30 9.64 -4.44
CA PHE A 342 -5.47 9.72 -3.00
C PHE A 342 -4.22 10.29 -2.33
N SER A 343 -3.03 9.79 -2.70
CA SER A 343 -1.76 10.28 -2.19
C SER A 343 -1.57 11.79 -2.47
N ASP A 344 -1.79 12.23 -3.72
CA ASP A 344 -1.69 13.64 -4.09
C ASP A 344 -2.60 14.53 -3.22
N ARG A 345 -3.83 14.10 -2.99
CA ARG A 345 -4.79 14.84 -2.14
C ARG A 345 -4.41 14.84 -0.67
N LEU A 346 -3.94 13.72 -0.13
CA LEU A 346 -3.50 13.65 1.26
C LEU A 346 -2.28 14.56 1.51
N ILE A 347 -1.31 14.54 0.59
CA ILE A 347 -0.13 15.42 0.66
C ILE A 347 -0.55 16.89 0.53
N ALA A 348 -1.48 17.22 -0.35
CA ALA A 348 -2.04 18.57 -0.47
C ALA A 348 -2.75 19.05 0.82
N LEU A 349 -3.29 18.13 1.62
CA LEU A 349 -3.84 18.40 2.96
C LEU A 349 -2.77 18.50 4.06
N GLY A 350 -1.48 18.32 3.72
CA GLY A 350 -0.36 18.31 4.67
C GLY A 350 -0.08 16.95 5.32
N GLY A 351 -0.80 15.90 4.94
CA GLY A 351 -0.56 14.54 5.41
C GLY A 351 0.63 13.88 4.71
N SER A 352 0.88 12.61 5.03
CA SER A 352 2.02 11.86 4.49
C SER A 352 1.58 10.51 3.93
N THR A 353 2.27 10.06 2.88
CA THR A 353 2.14 8.71 2.37
C THR A 353 3.49 8.01 2.38
N VAL A 354 3.49 6.71 2.67
CA VAL A 354 4.68 5.86 2.69
C VAL A 354 4.53 4.80 1.61
N LEU A 355 5.38 4.87 0.58
CA LEU A 355 5.51 3.78 -0.38
C LEU A 355 6.30 2.65 0.26
N THR A 356 5.78 1.43 0.15
CA THR A 356 6.44 0.22 0.61
C THR A 356 6.93 -0.60 -0.58
N GLU A 357 7.73 -1.64 -0.31
CA GLU A 357 8.18 -2.59 -1.33
C GLU A 357 9.07 -1.93 -2.41
N VAL A 358 10.34 -1.70 -2.07
CA VAL A 358 11.34 -1.11 -2.98
C VAL A 358 11.34 -1.75 -4.38
N PRO A 359 11.18 -3.09 -4.56
CA PRO A 359 11.12 -3.69 -5.89
C PRO A 359 9.98 -3.16 -6.78
N GLU A 360 8.87 -2.68 -6.19
CA GLU A 360 7.76 -2.09 -6.94
C GLU A 360 8.13 -0.73 -7.58
N MET A 361 9.25 -0.15 -7.20
CA MET A 361 9.78 1.11 -7.73
C MET A 361 10.67 0.89 -8.96
N PHE A 362 11.11 -0.34 -9.21
CA PHE A 362 12.01 -0.65 -10.31
C PHE A 362 11.37 -0.32 -11.67
N GLY A 363 12.12 0.40 -12.50
CA GLY A 363 11.66 0.97 -13.76
C GLY A 363 10.93 2.32 -13.63
N ALA A 364 10.57 2.76 -12.43
CA ALA A 364 9.95 4.06 -12.15
C ALA A 364 10.87 5.00 -11.34
N GLU A 365 12.12 4.61 -11.10
CA GLU A 365 13.05 5.29 -10.20
C GLU A 365 13.20 6.77 -10.54
N ASN A 366 13.40 7.11 -11.82
CA ASN A 366 13.59 8.49 -12.25
C ASN A 366 12.39 9.39 -11.94
N ILE A 367 11.17 8.83 -11.97
CA ILE A 367 9.94 9.56 -11.61
C ILE A 367 9.94 9.87 -10.11
N LEU A 368 10.30 8.90 -9.28
CA LEU A 368 10.37 9.06 -7.84
C LEU A 368 11.53 9.97 -7.43
N PHE A 369 12.71 9.76 -8.02
CA PHE A 369 13.91 10.53 -7.73
C PHE A 369 13.78 12.01 -8.11
N SER A 370 13.05 12.33 -9.20
CA SER A 370 12.76 13.72 -9.57
C SER A 370 11.93 14.47 -8.54
N ARG A 371 11.24 13.75 -7.64
CA ARG A 371 10.42 14.32 -6.55
C ARG A 371 11.20 14.47 -5.24
N CYS A 372 12.44 14.02 -5.16
CA CYS A 372 13.25 14.21 -3.97
C CYS A 372 13.47 15.70 -3.71
N GLU A 373 13.23 16.14 -2.48
CA GLU A 373 13.29 17.54 -2.06
C GLU A 373 14.66 18.17 -2.31
N ASN A 374 15.73 17.38 -2.15
CA ASN A 374 17.11 17.84 -2.29
C ASN A 374 18.05 16.67 -2.65
N GLU A 375 19.31 16.99 -2.99
CA GLU A 375 20.33 16.00 -3.37
C GLU A 375 20.64 14.99 -2.26
N ALA A 376 20.54 15.36 -0.99
CA ALA A 376 20.80 14.43 0.12
C ALA A 376 19.71 13.36 0.23
N VAL A 377 18.43 13.73 0.03
CA VAL A 377 17.31 12.79 -0.03
C VAL A 377 17.41 11.93 -1.29
N TYR A 378 17.74 12.55 -2.42
CA TYR A 378 17.98 11.83 -3.68
C TYR A 378 19.08 10.76 -3.52
N GLY A 379 20.23 11.12 -2.94
CA GLY A 379 21.33 10.18 -2.70
C GLY A 379 20.87 8.97 -1.88
N LYS A 380 20.15 9.19 -0.78
CA LYS A 380 19.57 8.10 0.04
C LYS A 380 18.59 7.22 -0.73
N ALA A 381 17.77 7.81 -1.60
CA ALA A 381 16.83 7.06 -2.42
C ALA A 381 17.54 6.19 -3.46
N VAL A 382 18.58 6.72 -4.10
CA VAL A 382 19.45 5.96 -5.03
C VAL A 382 20.15 4.81 -4.30
N ASP A 383 20.74 5.08 -3.14
CA ASP A 383 21.45 4.05 -2.35
C ASP A 383 20.48 2.92 -1.94
N MET A 384 19.28 3.27 -1.49
CA MET A 384 18.23 2.30 -1.10
C MET A 384 17.86 1.38 -2.28
N VAL A 385 17.59 1.95 -3.45
CA VAL A 385 17.20 1.17 -4.64
C VAL A 385 18.36 0.29 -5.12
N ASN A 386 19.56 0.85 -5.20
CA ASN A 386 20.75 0.10 -5.65
C ASN A 386 21.13 -1.02 -4.68
N ALA A 387 21.04 -0.77 -3.36
CA ALA A 387 21.26 -1.81 -2.36
C ALA A 387 20.26 -2.97 -2.50
N PHE A 388 19.00 -2.66 -2.82
CA PHE A 388 17.97 -3.68 -3.01
C PHE A 388 18.18 -4.46 -4.32
N LYS A 389 18.54 -3.79 -5.41
CA LYS A 389 18.94 -4.46 -6.67
C LYS A 389 20.12 -5.39 -6.44
N LYS A 390 21.15 -4.90 -5.72
CA LYS A 390 22.29 -5.72 -5.36
C LYS A 390 21.89 -6.95 -4.52
N TYR A 391 20.95 -6.80 -3.58
CA TYR A 391 20.42 -7.93 -2.80
C TYR A 391 19.81 -9.00 -3.71
N PHE A 392 19.05 -8.62 -4.75
CA PHE A 392 18.50 -9.56 -5.72
C PHE A 392 19.59 -10.31 -6.48
N THR A 393 20.58 -9.58 -7.03
CA THR A 393 21.66 -10.19 -7.83
C THR A 393 22.59 -11.07 -6.99
N ASP A 394 22.90 -10.68 -5.75
CA ASP A 394 23.67 -11.48 -4.80
C ASP A 394 22.99 -12.83 -4.49
N HIS A 395 21.67 -12.91 -4.63
CA HIS A 395 20.87 -14.13 -4.43
C HIS A 395 20.49 -14.83 -5.76
N GLY A 396 21.09 -14.41 -6.88
CA GLY A 396 20.84 -15.01 -8.19
C GLY A 396 19.44 -14.77 -8.74
N GLN A 397 18.75 -13.74 -8.24
CA GLN A 397 17.44 -13.34 -8.74
C GLN A 397 17.57 -12.25 -9.81
N VAL A 398 16.63 -12.24 -10.75
CA VAL A 398 16.56 -11.21 -11.79
C VAL A 398 15.97 -9.94 -11.19
N VAL A 399 16.61 -8.80 -11.48
CA VAL A 399 16.13 -7.46 -11.11
C VAL A 399 15.06 -6.99 -12.10
#